data_7859471f4c20d24c5cdd5798c1c25257
#
_entry.id   7859471f4c20d24c5cdd5798c1c25257
#
_cell.length_a   1.000
_cell.length_b   1.000
_cell.length_c   1.000
_cell.angle_alpha   90.00
_cell.angle_beta   90.00
_cell.angle_gamma   90.00
#
_symmetry.space_group_name_H-M   'P 1'
#
loop_
_entity.id
_entity.type
_entity.pdbx_description
1 polymer ?
#
loop_
_entity_poly.entity_id
_entity_poly.type
_entity_poly.pdbx_seq_one_letter_code
_entity_poly.pdbx_strand_id
1 'polypeptide(L)'
;MVSAEDFDRAEVIPLHEEAEEPRPARGLRRAGCLLVAFGLALLPWLYVLATSLPATATAAHWPLAWIGLDALEALGLITTGLLATRGDRRHALAAAATATLLVVDAWLDTTTAAPGGDFATAAAMALVTELPLAALCGRLALRALSRHV
;
A
#
# COMPACT_ATOMS: atom_id res chain seq x y z
N MET A 1 -19.14 -59.54 20.59
CA MET A 1 -17.79 -60.00 20.85
C MET A 1 -16.95 -59.38 19.74
N VAL A 2 -16.43 -58.19 20.01
CA VAL A 2 -15.57 -57.45 19.06
C VAL A 2 -14.18 -58.07 19.17
N SER A 3 -13.63 -58.55 18.07
CA SER A 3 -12.37 -59.29 18.02
C SER A 3 -11.21 -58.30 18.23
N ALA A 4 -10.20 -58.71 19.01
CA ALA A 4 -9.01 -57.92 19.37
C ALA A 4 -8.12 -57.56 18.17
N GLU A 5 -8.47 -57.99 16.95
CA GLU A 5 -7.68 -57.79 15.73
C GLU A 5 -7.97 -56.46 15.03
N ASP A 6 -9.02 -55.73 15.45
CA ASP A 6 -9.35 -54.42 14.86
C ASP A 6 -8.56 -53.23 15.43
N PHE A 7 -7.76 -53.46 16.48
CA PHE A 7 -7.02 -52.39 17.12
C PHE A 7 -5.59 -52.16 16.56
N ASP A 8 -5.12 -53.05 15.69
CA ASP A 8 -3.75 -52.99 15.14
C ASP A 8 -3.62 -52.22 13.83
N ARG A 9 -4.70 -51.60 13.40
CA ARG A 9 -4.70 -50.70 12.22
C ARG A 9 -5.00 -49.25 12.59
N ALA A 10 -4.42 -48.80 13.70
CA ALA A 10 -4.30 -47.37 13.94
C ALA A 10 -3.29 -46.82 12.93
N GLU A 11 -3.80 -46.38 11.80
CA GLU A 11 -3.03 -45.61 10.82
C GLU A 11 -2.43 -44.42 11.55
N VAL A 12 -1.15 -44.49 11.84
CA VAL A 12 -0.38 -43.38 12.42
C VAL A 12 -0.35 -42.29 11.38
N ILE A 13 -1.33 -41.37 11.46
CA ILE A 13 -1.32 -40.14 10.68
C ILE A 13 -0.08 -39.36 11.15
N PRO A 14 0.93 -39.16 10.29
CA PRO A 14 2.09 -38.36 10.67
C PRO A 14 1.62 -36.93 10.92
N LEU A 15 1.62 -36.50 12.18
CA LEU A 15 1.20 -35.17 12.64
C LEU A 15 2.16 -34.03 12.21
N HIS A 16 3.16 -34.33 11.41
CA HIS A 16 4.13 -33.38 10.88
C HIS A 16 4.36 -33.60 9.39
N GLU A 17 3.31 -33.47 8.60
CA GLU A 17 3.50 -32.97 7.26
C GLU A 17 3.66 -31.45 7.42
N GLU A 18 4.88 -30.99 7.70
CA GLU A 18 5.25 -29.59 7.55
C GLU A 18 4.83 -29.24 6.12
N ALA A 19 3.74 -28.45 6.00
CA ALA A 19 3.29 -27.95 4.73
C ALA A 19 4.45 -27.12 4.17
N GLU A 20 5.22 -27.74 3.27
CA GLU A 20 6.34 -27.11 2.57
C GLU A 20 5.73 -25.88 1.86
N GLU A 21 5.99 -24.68 2.40
CA GLU A 21 5.48 -23.45 1.80
C GLU A 21 5.88 -23.45 0.31
N PRO A 22 4.92 -23.30 -0.61
CA PRO A 22 5.21 -23.41 -2.03
C PRO A 22 6.25 -22.37 -2.41
N ARG A 23 7.44 -22.85 -2.78
CA ARG A 23 8.54 -21.98 -3.23
C ARG A 23 8.05 -21.11 -4.36
N PRO A 24 8.21 -19.77 -4.25
CA PRO A 24 7.71 -18.86 -5.27
C PRO A 24 8.27 -19.23 -6.65
N ALA A 25 7.41 -19.27 -7.65
CA ALA A 25 7.78 -19.60 -9.02
C ALA A 25 9.03 -18.78 -9.44
N ARG A 26 9.97 -19.40 -10.13
CA ARG A 26 11.26 -18.76 -10.49
C ARG A 26 11.09 -17.38 -11.16
N GLY A 27 10.01 -17.18 -11.90
CA GLY A 27 9.65 -15.88 -12.49
C GLY A 27 9.34 -14.81 -11.44
N LEU A 28 8.55 -15.14 -10.41
CA LEU A 28 8.18 -14.22 -9.33
C LEU A 28 9.41 -13.80 -8.51
N ARG A 29 10.31 -14.75 -8.23
CA ARG A 29 11.57 -14.46 -7.53
C ARG A 29 12.47 -13.52 -8.34
N ARG A 30 12.58 -13.71 -9.66
CA ARG A 30 13.36 -12.83 -10.54
C ARG A 30 12.77 -11.43 -10.58
N ALA A 31 11.44 -11.30 -10.72
CA ALA A 31 10.75 -10.02 -10.68
C ALA A 31 10.98 -9.31 -9.33
N GLY A 32 10.87 -10.02 -8.21
CA GLY A 32 11.15 -9.49 -6.89
C GLY A 32 12.58 -8.97 -6.75
N CYS A 33 13.59 -9.74 -7.21
CA CYS A 33 14.98 -9.30 -7.19
C CYS A 33 15.22 -8.05 -8.06
N LEU A 34 14.58 -7.96 -9.23
CA LEU A 34 14.68 -6.79 -10.09
C LEU A 34 14.08 -5.55 -9.41
N LEU A 35 12.89 -5.67 -8.81
CA LEU A 35 12.26 -4.57 -8.08
C LEU A 35 13.12 -4.06 -6.92
N VAL A 36 13.71 -4.98 -6.16
CA VAL A 36 14.66 -4.62 -5.08
C VAL A 36 15.88 -3.90 -5.66
N ALA A 37 16.47 -4.41 -6.75
CA ALA A 37 17.64 -3.79 -7.38
C ALA A 37 17.34 -2.37 -7.87
N PHE A 38 16.17 -2.15 -8.51
CA PHE A 38 15.74 -0.82 -8.93
C PHE A 38 15.49 0.11 -7.73
N GLY A 39 14.85 -0.39 -6.67
CA GLY A 39 14.66 0.38 -5.44
C GLY A 39 15.98 0.82 -4.80
N LEU A 40 16.96 -0.08 -4.74
CA LEU A 40 18.30 0.25 -4.23
C LEU A 40 19.05 1.23 -5.14
N ALA A 41 18.87 1.15 -6.46
CA ALA A 41 19.46 2.08 -7.42
C ALA A 41 18.89 3.51 -7.30
N LEU A 42 17.69 3.68 -6.77
CA LEU A 42 17.12 5.00 -6.48
C LEU A 42 17.82 5.71 -5.30
N LEU A 43 18.43 4.99 -4.37
CA LEU A 43 19.06 5.60 -3.19
C LEU A 43 20.20 6.58 -3.56
N PRO A 44 21.19 6.22 -4.41
CA PRO A 44 22.19 7.18 -4.85
C PRO A 44 21.59 8.32 -5.70
N TRP A 45 20.52 8.05 -6.44
CA TRP A 45 19.78 9.08 -7.18
C TRP A 45 19.15 10.10 -6.24
N LEU A 46 18.51 9.65 -5.14
CA LEU A 46 17.97 10.54 -4.10
C LEU A 46 19.06 11.45 -3.50
N TYR A 47 20.25 10.92 -3.28
CA TYR A 47 21.38 11.73 -2.81
C TYR A 47 21.76 12.82 -3.82
N VAL A 48 21.82 12.48 -5.12
CA VAL A 48 22.07 13.48 -6.18
C VAL A 48 20.98 14.54 -6.19
N LEU A 49 19.71 14.17 -6.12
CA LEU A 49 18.59 15.12 -6.06
C LEU A 49 18.69 16.03 -4.84
N ALA A 50 18.93 15.47 -3.66
CA ALA A 50 19.02 16.23 -2.41
C ALA A 50 20.16 17.27 -2.40
N THR A 51 21.24 17.00 -3.15
CA THR A 51 22.41 17.90 -3.21
C THR A 51 22.41 18.85 -4.40
N SER A 52 21.61 18.55 -5.44
CA SER A 52 21.63 19.29 -6.72
C SER A 52 20.41 20.18 -6.92
N LEU A 53 19.28 19.86 -6.28
CA LEU A 53 18.06 20.65 -6.46
C LEU A 53 18.14 21.98 -5.68
N PRO A 54 17.71 23.10 -6.29
CA PRO A 54 17.58 24.36 -5.59
C PRO A 54 16.46 24.28 -4.53
N ALA A 55 16.60 25.03 -3.45
CA ALA A 55 15.60 25.07 -2.39
C ALA A 55 14.23 25.61 -2.84
N THR A 56 14.21 26.37 -3.94
CA THR A 56 12.97 26.91 -4.55
C THR A 56 13.04 26.73 -6.05
N ALA A 57 11.90 26.33 -6.65
CA ALA A 57 11.76 26.20 -8.09
C ALA A 57 10.36 26.71 -8.53
N THR A 58 10.28 27.27 -9.74
CA THR A 58 8.99 27.55 -10.39
C THR A 58 8.62 26.37 -11.27
N ALA A 59 7.41 25.85 -11.10
CA ALA A 59 6.88 24.77 -11.92
C ALA A 59 5.85 25.31 -12.92
N ALA A 60 6.02 24.98 -14.20
CA ALA A 60 4.97 25.20 -15.20
C ALA A 60 3.77 24.29 -14.87
N HIS A 61 2.57 24.82 -15.10
CA HIS A 61 1.31 24.08 -14.87
C HIS A 61 1.10 23.59 -13.42
N TRP A 62 1.65 24.31 -12.43
CA TRP A 62 1.51 24.00 -11.01
C TRP A 62 0.06 23.71 -10.58
N PRO A 63 -0.95 24.57 -10.93
CA PRO A 63 -2.34 24.29 -10.58
C PRO A 63 -2.86 22.98 -11.18
N LEU A 64 -2.42 22.63 -12.39
CA LEU A 64 -2.86 21.39 -13.05
C LEU A 64 -2.32 20.15 -12.34
N ALA A 65 -1.10 20.20 -11.81
CA ALA A 65 -0.54 19.09 -11.05
C ALA A 65 -1.36 18.81 -9.78
N TRP A 66 -1.73 19.85 -9.04
CA TRP A 66 -2.55 19.75 -7.82
C TRP A 66 -3.97 19.28 -8.13
N ILE A 67 -4.65 19.92 -9.08
CA ILE A 67 -5.99 19.48 -9.49
C ILE A 67 -5.98 18.02 -9.96
N GLY A 68 -4.92 17.59 -10.64
CA GLY A 68 -4.76 16.22 -11.09
C GLY A 68 -4.59 15.23 -9.93
N LEU A 69 -3.82 15.57 -8.91
CA LEU A 69 -3.63 14.75 -7.71
C LEU A 69 -4.95 14.61 -6.95
N ASP A 70 -5.62 15.72 -6.63
CA ASP A 70 -6.92 15.73 -5.94
C ASP A 70 -7.98 14.93 -6.72
N ALA A 71 -7.99 15.05 -8.05
CA ALA A 71 -8.91 14.29 -8.90
C ALA A 71 -8.65 12.78 -8.82
N LEU A 72 -7.38 12.35 -8.78
CA LEU A 72 -7.02 10.96 -8.60
C LEU A 72 -7.41 10.43 -7.22
N GLU A 73 -7.27 11.23 -6.18
CA GLU A 73 -7.71 10.89 -4.83
C GLU A 73 -9.23 10.75 -4.75
N ALA A 74 -9.97 11.72 -5.27
CA ALA A 74 -11.42 11.66 -5.33
C ALA A 74 -11.90 10.41 -6.07
N LEU A 75 -11.31 10.12 -7.23
CA LEU A 75 -11.61 8.91 -8.00
C LEU A 75 -11.28 7.63 -7.22
N GLY A 76 -10.14 7.61 -6.54
CA GLY A 76 -9.71 6.50 -5.71
C GLY A 76 -10.65 6.24 -4.55
N LEU A 77 -11.04 7.28 -3.81
CA LEU A 77 -11.99 7.20 -2.70
C LEU A 77 -13.37 6.72 -3.16
N ILE A 78 -13.90 7.28 -4.25
CA ILE A 78 -15.19 6.88 -4.82
C ILE A 78 -15.13 5.42 -5.27
N THR A 79 -14.10 5.03 -6.01
CA THR A 79 -13.94 3.67 -6.51
C THR A 79 -13.80 2.67 -5.36
N THR A 80 -12.98 2.98 -4.36
CA THR A 80 -12.83 2.16 -3.15
C THR A 80 -14.17 1.97 -2.45
N GLY A 81 -14.91 3.06 -2.23
CA GLY A 81 -16.22 3.04 -1.59
C GLY A 81 -17.24 2.21 -2.36
N LEU A 82 -17.36 2.42 -3.67
CA LEU A 82 -18.30 1.68 -4.53
C LEU A 82 -17.99 0.19 -4.60
N LEU A 83 -16.72 -0.19 -4.73
CA LEU A 83 -16.32 -1.59 -4.75
C LEU A 83 -16.52 -2.26 -3.38
N ALA A 84 -16.23 -1.55 -2.29
CA ALA A 84 -16.42 -2.07 -0.93
C ALA A 84 -17.90 -2.29 -0.62
N THR A 85 -18.80 -1.37 -1.01
CA THR A 85 -20.25 -1.53 -0.80
C THR A 85 -20.85 -2.67 -1.61
N ARG A 86 -20.25 -3.01 -2.75
CA ARG A 86 -20.65 -4.15 -3.59
C ARG A 86 -20.02 -5.47 -3.14
N GLY A 87 -19.18 -5.46 -2.13
CA GLY A 87 -18.42 -6.64 -1.72
C GLY A 87 -17.39 -7.12 -2.74
N ASP A 88 -17.06 -6.28 -3.74
CA ASP A 88 -16.08 -6.63 -4.77
C ASP A 88 -14.66 -6.61 -4.19
N ARG A 89 -13.93 -7.70 -4.35
CA ARG A 89 -12.57 -7.89 -3.82
C ARG A 89 -11.55 -6.88 -4.37
N ARG A 90 -11.83 -6.30 -5.53
CA ARG A 90 -10.98 -5.25 -6.14
C ARG A 90 -10.89 -4.00 -5.28
N HIS A 91 -11.82 -3.82 -4.30
CA HIS A 91 -11.71 -2.71 -3.34
C HIS A 91 -10.37 -2.72 -2.59
N ALA A 92 -9.72 -3.86 -2.39
CA ALA A 92 -8.43 -3.95 -1.73
C ALA A 92 -7.32 -3.23 -2.50
N LEU A 93 -7.28 -3.41 -3.82
CA LEU A 93 -6.31 -2.74 -4.70
C LEU A 93 -6.58 -1.24 -4.78
N ALA A 94 -7.86 -0.87 -4.97
CA ALA A 94 -8.26 0.54 -5.00
C ALA A 94 -7.92 1.23 -3.66
N ALA A 95 -8.24 0.58 -2.53
CA ALA A 95 -7.93 1.10 -1.20
C ALA A 95 -6.43 1.27 -0.96
N ALA A 96 -5.60 0.31 -1.36
CA ALA A 96 -4.15 0.42 -1.23
C ALA A 96 -3.58 1.58 -2.07
N ALA A 97 -4.03 1.72 -3.31
CA ALA A 97 -3.62 2.82 -4.18
C ALA A 97 -4.04 4.19 -3.62
N THR A 98 -5.30 4.30 -3.17
CA THR A 98 -5.83 5.53 -2.57
C THR A 98 -5.10 5.90 -1.28
N ALA A 99 -4.80 4.91 -0.40
CA ALA A 99 -4.02 5.16 0.81
C ALA A 99 -2.64 5.74 0.49
N THR A 100 -2.00 5.25 -0.57
CA THR A 100 -0.69 5.74 -1.01
C THR A 100 -0.78 7.17 -1.54
N LEU A 101 -1.80 7.49 -2.36
CA LEU A 101 -2.01 8.85 -2.87
C LEU A 101 -2.18 9.84 -1.72
N LEU A 102 -3.07 9.58 -0.77
CA LEU A 102 -3.33 10.42 0.40
C LEU A 102 -2.07 10.67 1.26
N VAL A 103 -1.18 9.68 1.39
CA VAL A 103 0.09 9.88 2.09
C VAL A 103 1.04 10.75 1.29
N VAL A 104 1.07 10.60 -0.05
CA VAL A 104 1.89 11.43 -0.93
C VAL A 104 1.39 12.87 -0.92
N ASP A 105 0.07 13.07 -0.93
CA ASP A 105 -0.56 14.39 -0.87
C ASP A 105 -0.22 15.09 0.45
N ALA A 106 -0.45 14.45 1.59
CA ALA A 106 -0.06 14.95 2.92
C ALA A 106 1.41 15.38 2.98
N TRP A 107 2.30 14.61 2.32
CA TRP A 107 3.71 14.96 2.23
C TRP A 107 3.94 16.17 1.35
N LEU A 108 3.38 16.20 0.15
CA LEU A 108 3.56 17.30 -0.79
C LEU A 108 3.00 18.59 -0.22
N ASP A 109 1.80 18.58 0.35
CA ASP A 109 1.16 19.73 0.97
C ASP A 109 2.04 20.33 2.07
N THR A 110 2.51 19.50 2.99
CA THR A 110 3.32 19.98 4.12
C THR A 110 4.71 20.44 3.71
N THR A 111 5.31 19.85 2.67
CA THR A 111 6.66 20.18 2.23
C THR A 111 6.71 21.37 1.27
N THR A 112 5.63 21.66 0.57
CA THR A 112 5.55 22.76 -0.39
C THR A 112 4.84 24.00 0.14
N ALA A 113 4.16 23.89 1.30
CA ALA A 113 3.50 25.03 1.94
C ALA A 113 4.50 26.11 2.38
N ALA A 114 4.11 27.37 2.18
CA ALA A 114 4.89 28.48 2.68
C ALA A 114 4.91 28.49 4.23
N PRO A 115 6.02 28.89 4.88
CA PRO A 115 6.10 28.99 6.33
C PRO A 115 5.00 29.89 6.92
N GLY A 116 4.41 29.45 8.04
CA GLY A 116 3.37 30.22 8.73
C GLY A 116 1.98 29.64 8.58
N GLY A 117 0.99 30.45 8.21
CA GLY A 117 -0.41 30.04 8.12
C GLY A 117 -0.67 28.92 7.13
N ASP A 118 -0.01 28.97 5.98
CA ASP A 118 -0.18 27.95 4.92
C ASP A 118 0.31 26.59 5.41
N PHE A 119 1.49 26.54 6.05
CA PHE A 119 2.01 25.31 6.65
C PHE A 119 1.08 24.77 7.75
N ALA A 120 0.56 25.66 8.61
CA ALA A 120 -0.38 25.23 9.66
C ALA A 120 -1.67 24.64 9.06
N THR A 121 -2.18 25.21 7.96
CA THR A 121 -3.34 24.70 7.24
C THR A 121 -3.03 23.34 6.60
N ALA A 122 -1.93 23.22 5.87
CA ALA A 122 -1.51 21.96 5.26
C ALA A 122 -1.32 20.86 6.33
N ALA A 123 -0.64 21.16 7.42
CA ALA A 123 -0.47 20.19 8.51
C ALA A 123 -1.80 19.80 9.17
N ALA A 124 -2.74 20.73 9.32
CA ALA A 124 -4.08 20.41 9.85
C ALA A 124 -4.86 19.52 8.89
N MET A 125 -4.83 19.78 7.57
CA MET A 125 -5.45 18.94 6.54
C MET A 125 -4.85 17.53 6.55
N ALA A 126 -3.54 17.42 6.55
CA ALA A 126 -2.82 16.14 6.63
C ALA A 126 -3.27 15.31 7.84
N LEU A 127 -3.29 15.92 9.04
CA LEU A 127 -3.59 15.21 10.28
C LEU A 127 -5.08 14.89 10.46
N VAL A 128 -5.97 15.74 10.00
CA VAL A 128 -7.43 15.61 10.25
C VAL A 128 -8.14 14.86 9.13
N THR A 129 -7.63 14.94 7.89
CA THR A 129 -8.32 14.41 6.72
C THR A 129 -7.51 13.31 6.03
N GLU A 130 -6.33 13.63 5.53
CA GLU A 130 -5.58 12.76 4.61
C GLU A 130 -5.07 11.51 5.30
N LEU A 131 -4.32 11.65 6.39
CA LEU A 131 -3.77 10.50 7.12
C LEU A 131 -4.83 9.60 7.76
N PRO A 132 -5.94 10.11 8.35
CA PRO A 132 -7.04 9.26 8.80
C PRO A 132 -7.72 8.49 7.67
N LEU A 133 -7.96 9.13 6.51
CA LEU A 133 -8.50 8.46 5.33
C LEU A 133 -7.51 7.43 4.75
N ALA A 134 -6.22 7.76 4.70
CA ALA A 134 -5.17 6.83 4.31
C ALA A 134 -5.14 5.59 5.23
N ALA A 135 -5.23 5.81 6.55
CA ALA A 135 -5.30 4.72 7.53
C ALA A 135 -6.55 3.86 7.37
N LEU A 136 -7.71 4.47 7.07
CA LEU A 136 -8.94 3.74 6.79
C LEU A 136 -8.80 2.87 5.54
N CYS A 137 -8.33 3.45 4.44
CA CYS A 137 -8.10 2.73 3.18
C CYS A 137 -7.07 1.60 3.37
N GLY A 138 -5.96 1.86 4.05
CA GLY A 138 -4.95 0.85 4.37
C GLY A 138 -5.52 -0.33 5.18
N ARG A 139 -6.36 -0.05 6.18
CA ARG A 139 -7.05 -1.09 6.95
C ARG A 139 -8.03 -1.91 6.10
N LEU A 140 -8.74 -1.28 5.15
CA LEU A 140 -9.62 -1.99 4.23
C LEU A 140 -8.83 -2.93 3.33
N ALA A 141 -7.70 -2.47 2.79
CA ALA A 141 -6.81 -3.29 1.96
C ALA A 141 -6.27 -4.49 2.74
N LEU A 142 -5.72 -4.28 3.94
CA LEU A 142 -5.16 -5.35 4.78
C LEU A 142 -6.20 -6.38 5.20
N ARG A 143 -7.41 -5.94 5.61
CA ARG A 143 -8.49 -6.85 5.99
C ARG A 143 -8.98 -7.72 4.84
N ALA A 144 -8.91 -7.24 3.62
CA ALA A 144 -9.26 -8.04 2.45
C ALA A 144 -8.22 -9.15 2.18
N LEU A 145 -6.95 -8.89 2.48
CA LEU A 145 -5.86 -9.87 2.34
C LEU A 145 -5.93 -10.96 3.42
N SER A 146 -6.19 -10.57 4.69
CA SER A 146 -6.22 -11.50 5.83
C SER A 146 -7.41 -12.47 5.84
N ARG A 147 -8.43 -12.28 5.00
CA ARG A 147 -9.56 -13.22 4.86
C ARG A 147 -9.24 -14.43 3.97
N HIS A 148 -8.01 -14.62 3.57
CA HIS A 148 -7.56 -15.68 2.65
C HIS A 148 -6.42 -16.54 3.20
N VAL A 149 -6.09 -16.34 4.46
CA VAL A 149 -5.28 -17.23 5.28
C VAL A 149 -6.19 -17.92 6.28
#